data_7aedd40b4083792b24f02c7a2cb1bc2a
#
_entry.id   7aedd40b4083792b24f02c7a2cb1bc2a
#
_cell.length_a   1.000
_cell.length_b   1.000
_cell.length_c   1.000
_cell.angle_alpha   90.00
_cell.angle_beta   90.00
_cell.angle_gamma   90.00
#
_symmetry.space_group_name_H-M   'P 1'
#
loop_
_entity.id
_entity.type
_entity.pdbx_description
1 polymer ?
#
loop_
_entity_poly.entity_id
_entity_poly.type
_entity_poly.pdbx_seq_one_letter_code
_entity_poly.pdbx_strand_id
1 'polypeptide(L)'
;MRERQGIFDLIVAADSLVYLGDLAPLFTAVVTALTTDGLFAFSVETHEGGGFKLDPTMRFAHSCSYLEATAREAGFGSLHIQSASTRREAGADAPGLICVFERTARQAGA
;
A
#
# COMPACT_ATOMS: atom_id res chain seq x y z
N MET A 1 6.96 -15.77 -0.29
CA MET A 1 7.63 -14.59 -0.85
C MET A 1 9.10 -14.47 -0.49
N ARG A 2 9.47 -14.88 0.70
CA ARG A 2 10.87 -14.72 1.09
C ARG A 2 11.83 -15.45 0.17
N GLU A 3 11.40 -16.60 -0.34
CA GLU A 3 12.23 -17.38 -1.24
C GLU A 3 12.30 -16.80 -2.63
N ARG A 4 11.50 -15.74 -2.89
CA ARG A 4 11.43 -15.13 -4.20
C ARG A 4 11.91 -13.69 -4.15
N GLN A 5 13.02 -13.49 -3.47
CA GLN A 5 13.57 -12.15 -3.32
C GLN A 5 14.02 -11.58 -4.65
N GLY A 6 13.59 -10.35 -4.93
CA GLY A 6 14.08 -9.60 -6.06
C GLY A 6 13.76 -10.17 -7.42
N ILE A 7 12.61 -10.86 -7.56
CA ILE A 7 12.28 -11.44 -8.85
C ILE A 7 11.04 -10.87 -9.51
N PHE A 8 10.26 -10.02 -8.81
CA PHE A 8 9.06 -9.45 -9.40
C PHE A 8 9.29 -8.01 -9.78
N ASP A 9 8.97 -7.66 -11.03
CA ASP A 9 9.03 -6.27 -11.49
C ASP A 9 7.77 -5.51 -11.15
N LEU A 10 6.65 -6.21 -10.93
CA LEU A 10 5.38 -5.60 -10.62
C LEU A 10 4.56 -6.54 -9.75
N ILE A 11 4.04 -6.01 -8.66
CA ILE A 11 3.10 -6.72 -7.80
C ILE A 11 1.86 -5.85 -7.70
N VAL A 12 0.69 -6.46 -7.90
CA VAL A 12 -0.59 -5.74 -7.87
C VAL A 12 -1.48 -6.36 -6.81
N ALA A 13 -2.11 -5.51 -6.01
CA ALA A 13 -3.08 -5.96 -5.00
C ALA A 13 -4.30 -5.04 -5.03
N ALA A 14 -5.29 -5.42 -5.82
CA ALA A 14 -6.53 -4.65 -5.92
C ALA A 14 -7.56 -5.23 -4.96
N ASP A 15 -8.20 -4.36 -4.18
CA ASP A 15 -9.32 -4.71 -3.31
C ASP A 15 -8.99 -5.75 -2.25
N SER A 16 -7.72 -6.00 -1.96
CA SER A 16 -7.37 -7.02 -0.98
C SER A 16 -6.85 -6.44 0.32
N LEU A 17 -6.25 -5.25 0.30
CA LEU A 17 -5.65 -4.68 1.50
C LEU A 17 -6.69 -4.18 2.49
N VAL A 18 -7.93 -4.05 2.06
CA VAL A 18 -9.01 -3.60 2.94
C VAL A 18 -9.30 -4.59 4.09
N TYR A 19 -8.78 -5.80 3.99
CA TYR A 19 -8.94 -6.80 5.05
C TYR A 19 -7.76 -6.83 6.01
N LEU A 20 -6.79 -5.95 5.83
CA LEU A 20 -5.61 -5.87 6.67
C LEU A 20 -5.53 -4.50 7.32
N GLY A 21 -5.29 -4.45 8.63
CA GLY A 21 -5.07 -3.19 9.33
C GLY A 21 -3.63 -2.77 9.24
N ASP A 22 -2.74 -3.51 9.89
CA ASP A 22 -1.32 -3.19 9.92
C ASP A 22 -0.65 -3.70 8.65
N LEU A 23 -0.18 -2.79 7.82
CA LEU A 23 0.41 -3.12 6.53
C LEU A 23 1.93 -3.26 6.57
N ALA A 24 2.56 -2.99 7.72
CA ALA A 24 4.02 -3.03 7.79
C ALA A 24 4.60 -4.40 7.39
N PRO A 25 4.07 -5.53 7.88
CA PRO A 25 4.63 -6.82 7.48
C PRO A 25 4.46 -7.08 5.99
N LEU A 26 3.31 -6.69 5.42
CA LEU A 26 3.06 -6.88 4.00
C LEU A 26 4.03 -6.04 3.17
N PHE A 27 4.19 -4.77 3.52
CA PHE A 27 5.08 -3.88 2.77
C PHE A 27 6.51 -4.39 2.79
N THR A 28 6.96 -4.89 3.94
CA THR A 28 8.30 -5.46 4.05
C THR A 28 8.47 -6.67 3.13
N ALA A 29 7.47 -7.55 3.11
CA ALA A 29 7.53 -8.73 2.26
C ALA A 29 7.52 -8.33 0.78
N VAL A 30 6.71 -7.34 0.41
CA VAL A 30 6.61 -6.91 -0.98
C VAL A 30 7.92 -6.29 -1.45
N VAL A 31 8.51 -5.41 -0.64
CA VAL A 31 9.75 -4.76 -1.05
C VAL A 31 10.86 -5.80 -1.22
N THR A 32 10.87 -6.84 -0.40
CA THR A 32 11.86 -7.90 -0.51
C THR A 32 11.67 -8.70 -1.81
N ALA A 33 10.42 -8.88 -2.24
CA ALA A 33 10.13 -9.66 -3.44
C ALA A 33 10.32 -8.85 -4.73
N LEU A 34 10.33 -7.53 -4.67
CA LEU A 34 10.48 -6.69 -5.85
C LEU A 34 11.94 -6.58 -6.28
N THR A 35 12.14 -6.51 -7.60
CA THR A 35 13.44 -6.11 -8.14
C THR A 35 13.69 -4.64 -7.82
N THR A 36 14.94 -4.21 -7.94
CA THR A 36 15.25 -2.78 -7.91
C THR A 36 14.45 -2.11 -9.03
N ASP A 37 13.80 -1.00 -8.71
CA ASP A 37 12.88 -0.29 -9.60
C ASP A 37 11.58 -1.04 -9.86
N GLY A 38 11.32 -2.12 -9.14
CA GLY A 38 10.04 -2.81 -9.23
C GLY A 38 8.93 -1.99 -8.60
N LEU A 39 7.70 -2.24 -9.02
CA LEU A 39 6.54 -1.46 -8.61
C LEU A 39 5.54 -2.31 -7.84
N PHE A 40 4.94 -1.69 -6.84
CA PHE A 40 3.81 -2.27 -6.11
C PHE A 40 2.61 -1.35 -6.29
N ALA A 41 1.61 -1.81 -7.02
CA ALA A 41 0.39 -1.06 -7.28
C ALA A 41 -0.75 -1.66 -6.48
N PHE A 42 -1.47 -0.81 -5.75
CA PHE A 42 -2.57 -1.31 -4.93
C PHE A 42 -3.60 -0.21 -4.69
N SER A 43 -4.76 -0.61 -4.19
CA SER A 43 -5.80 0.32 -3.80
C SER A 43 -6.23 0.05 -2.37
N VAL A 44 -6.64 1.10 -1.67
CA VAL A 44 -7.15 1.00 -0.31
C VAL A 44 -8.33 1.96 -0.17
N GLU A 45 -9.17 1.73 0.83
CA GLU A 45 -10.12 2.73 1.29
C GLU A 45 -9.39 3.64 2.26
N THR A 46 -9.82 4.89 2.36
CA THR A 46 -9.11 5.86 3.18
C THR A 46 -10.06 6.62 4.09
N HIS A 47 -9.48 7.31 5.07
CA HIS A 47 -10.20 8.18 5.99
C HIS A 47 -9.26 9.33 6.37
N GLU A 48 -9.82 10.36 7.01
CA GLU A 48 -9.05 11.55 7.29
C GLU A 48 -8.25 11.48 8.58
N GLY A 49 -8.57 10.53 9.45
CA GLY A 49 -7.78 10.36 10.67
C GLY A 49 -6.42 9.77 10.36
N GLY A 50 -5.60 9.60 11.38
CA GLY A 50 -4.32 8.94 11.21
C GLY A 50 -4.44 7.43 11.29
N GLY A 51 -3.40 6.71 10.84
CA GLY A 51 -3.33 5.27 10.97
C GLY A 51 -4.33 4.53 10.11
N PHE A 52 -4.81 3.42 10.63
CA PHE A 52 -5.84 2.63 9.96
C PHE A 52 -7.00 2.44 10.93
N LYS A 53 -8.18 2.15 10.35
CA LYS A 53 -9.36 1.99 11.18
C LYS A 53 -10.30 0.98 10.53
N LEU A 54 -10.99 0.19 11.36
CA LEU A 54 -11.94 -0.80 10.88
C LEU A 54 -13.33 -0.15 10.80
N ASP A 55 -13.90 -0.17 9.60
CA ASP A 55 -15.22 0.39 9.36
C ASP A 55 -16.32 -0.57 9.80
N PRO A 56 -17.53 -0.07 9.99
CA PRO A 56 -18.66 -0.96 10.27
C PRO A 56 -18.89 -2.02 9.21
N THR A 57 -18.41 -1.79 7.99
CA THR A 57 -18.49 -2.79 6.92
C THR A 57 -17.46 -3.90 7.06
N MET A 58 -16.67 -3.88 8.13
CA MET A 58 -15.60 -4.85 8.38
C MET A 58 -14.46 -4.74 7.39
N ARG A 59 -14.28 -3.57 6.82
CA ARG A 59 -13.16 -3.27 5.92
C ARG A 59 -12.30 -2.19 6.56
N PHE A 60 -11.00 -2.33 6.43
CA PHE A 60 -10.07 -1.34 6.96
C PHE A 60 -9.89 -0.20 5.99
N ALA A 61 -9.80 1.01 6.54
CA ALA A 61 -9.44 2.21 5.79
C ALA A 61 -8.07 2.68 6.28
N HIS A 62 -7.22 3.12 5.37
CA HIS A 62 -5.86 3.51 5.68
C HIS A 62 -5.64 4.97 5.29
N SER A 63 -5.08 5.76 6.21
CA SER A 63 -4.82 7.16 5.92
C SER A 63 -3.59 7.29 5.02
N CYS A 64 -3.55 8.40 4.26
CA CYS A 64 -2.42 8.67 3.39
C CYS A 64 -1.11 8.78 4.19
N SER A 65 -1.14 9.46 5.33
CA SER A 65 0.07 9.62 6.15
C SER A 65 0.57 8.28 6.67
N TYR A 66 -0.35 7.38 7.04
CA TYR A 66 0.04 6.05 7.48
C TYR A 66 0.74 5.28 6.37
N LEU A 67 0.17 5.35 5.15
CA LEU A 67 0.74 4.63 4.02
C LEU A 67 2.15 5.14 3.70
N GLU A 68 2.32 6.47 3.71
CA GLU A 68 3.63 7.05 3.42
C GLU A 68 4.67 6.63 4.44
N ALA A 69 4.35 6.75 5.72
CA ALA A 69 5.31 6.41 6.77
C ALA A 69 5.67 4.94 6.73
N THR A 70 4.66 4.08 6.62
CA THR A 70 4.87 2.64 6.64
C THR A 70 5.67 2.18 5.41
N ALA A 71 5.38 2.77 4.24
CA ALA A 71 6.07 2.41 3.02
C ALA A 71 7.55 2.80 3.09
N ARG A 72 7.83 3.99 3.60
CA ARG A 72 9.23 4.42 3.67
C ARG A 72 10.02 3.58 4.66
N GLU A 73 9.40 3.19 5.76
CA GLU A 73 10.07 2.31 6.71
C GLU A 73 10.34 0.94 6.11
N ALA A 74 9.49 0.48 5.21
CA ALA A 74 9.68 -0.82 4.57
C ALA A 74 10.76 -0.79 3.48
N GLY A 75 11.08 0.38 2.94
CA GLY A 75 12.14 0.50 1.95
C GLY A 75 11.70 1.01 0.59
N PHE A 76 10.44 1.42 0.44
CA PHE A 76 10.02 2.07 -0.80
C PHE A 76 10.58 3.48 -0.85
N GLY A 77 11.11 3.88 -2.00
CA GLY A 77 11.75 5.17 -2.14
C GLY A 77 10.94 6.18 -2.93
N SER A 78 10.04 5.74 -3.77
CA SER A 78 9.21 6.61 -4.56
C SER A 78 7.75 6.22 -4.37
N LEU A 79 6.92 7.17 -3.98
CA LEU A 79 5.53 6.93 -3.65
C LEU A 79 4.64 7.81 -4.50
N HIS A 80 3.67 7.21 -5.17
CA HIS A 80 2.64 7.94 -5.89
C HIS A 80 1.29 7.53 -5.32
N ILE A 81 0.56 8.50 -4.78
CA ILE A 81 -0.73 8.26 -4.14
C ILE A 81 -1.74 9.20 -4.75
N GLN A 82 -2.84 8.65 -5.23
CA GLN A 82 -3.88 9.43 -5.90
C GLN A 82 -5.23 9.09 -5.30
N SER A 83 -6.02 10.12 -5.02
CA SER A 83 -7.38 9.94 -4.52
C SER A 83 -8.25 9.35 -5.62
N ALA A 84 -9.13 8.44 -5.24
CA ALA A 84 -10.04 7.80 -6.19
C ALA A 84 -11.18 7.17 -5.41
N SER A 85 -12.27 6.88 -6.11
CA SER A 85 -13.34 6.06 -5.54
C SER A 85 -12.99 4.62 -5.81
N THR A 86 -12.96 3.80 -4.77
CA THR A 86 -12.59 2.40 -4.92
C THR A 86 -13.79 1.48 -5.06
N ARG A 87 -14.96 1.91 -4.61
CA ARG A 87 -16.21 1.16 -4.78
C ARG A 87 -17.38 2.04 -4.35
N ARG A 88 -18.59 1.62 -4.72
CA ARG A 88 -19.78 2.31 -4.27
C ARG A 88 -20.31 1.64 -3.03
N GLU A 89 -20.87 2.45 -2.14
CA GLU A 89 -21.36 1.97 -0.87
C GLU A 89 -22.57 2.81 -0.49
N ALA A 90 -23.74 2.15 -0.31
CA ALA A 90 -24.98 2.82 0.07
C ALA A 90 -25.32 3.97 -0.88
N GLY A 91 -25.05 3.79 -2.17
CA GLY A 91 -25.39 4.80 -3.17
C GLY A 91 -24.35 5.89 -3.31
N ALA A 92 -23.26 5.84 -2.56
CA ALA A 92 -22.18 6.81 -2.64
C ALA A 92 -20.85 6.10 -2.86
N ASP A 93 -19.91 6.80 -3.51
CA ASP A 93 -18.59 6.24 -3.70
C ASP A 93 -17.82 6.24 -2.38
N ALA A 94 -17.14 5.15 -2.09
CA ALA A 94 -16.27 5.09 -0.93
C ALA A 94 -14.97 5.83 -1.24
N PRO A 95 -14.50 6.70 -0.33
CA PRO A 95 -13.23 7.38 -0.57
C PRO A 95 -12.09 6.37 -0.54
N GLY A 96 -11.16 6.53 -1.46
CA GLY A 96 -10.06 5.60 -1.56
C GLY A 96 -8.83 6.23 -2.16
N LEU A 97 -7.77 5.44 -2.19
CA LEU A 97 -6.48 5.83 -2.74
C LEU A 97 -6.00 4.74 -3.68
N ILE A 98 -5.45 5.17 -4.81
CA ILE A 98 -4.71 4.29 -5.70
C ILE A 98 -3.25 4.64 -5.53
N CYS A 99 -2.42 3.63 -5.25
CA CYS A 99 -1.04 3.84 -4.87
C CYS A 99 -0.13 3.05 -5.78
N VAL A 100 0.98 3.67 -6.17
CA VAL A 100 2.06 2.99 -6.89
C VAL A 100 3.35 3.33 -6.17
N PHE A 101 3.95 2.35 -5.54
CA PHE A 101 5.18 2.51 -4.78
C PHE A 101 6.30 1.81 -5.50
N GLU A 102 7.46 2.45 -5.54
CA GLU A 102 8.62 1.90 -6.26
C GLU A 102 9.72 1.54 -5.28
N ARG A 103 10.28 0.34 -5.44
CA ARG A 103 11.50 -0.02 -4.75
C ARG A 103 12.66 0.60 -5.50
N THR A 104 13.17 1.71 -4.98
CA THR A 104 14.29 2.38 -5.64
C THR A 104 15.59 1.66 -5.33
N ALA A 105 16.63 2.02 -6.04
CA ALA A 105 17.94 1.48 -5.78
C ALA A 105 18.28 1.73 -4.31
N ARG A 106 19.03 0.79 -3.72
CA ARG A 106 19.37 0.87 -2.32
C ARG A 106 20.04 2.19 -2.01
N GLN A 107 19.49 2.93 -1.09
CA GLN A 107 20.11 4.16 -0.66
C GLN A 107 21.37 3.81 0.12
N ALA A 108 22.46 4.40 -0.28
CA ALA A 108 23.73 4.14 0.35
C ALA A 108 23.64 4.44 1.84
N GLY A 109 24.06 3.50 2.62
CA GLY A 109 24.02 3.66 4.06
C GLY A 109 22.63 3.69 4.62
N ALA A 110 21.67 3.64 3.80
CA ALA A 110 20.30 3.60 4.27
C ALA A 110 19.98 2.18 4.59
#